data_23d3948028e2143864b22189138324a1
#
_entry.id   23d3948028e2143864b22189138324a1
#
_cell.length_a   1.000
_cell.length_b   1.000
_cell.length_c   1.000
_cell.angle_alpha   90.00
_cell.angle_beta   90.00
_cell.angle_gamma   90.00
#
_symmetry.space_group_name_H-M   'P 1'
#
loop_
_entity.id
_entity.type
_entity.pdbx_description
1 polymer ?
#
loop_
_entity_poly.entity_id
_entity_poly.type
_entity_poly.pdbx_seq_one_letter_code
_entity_poly.pdbx_strand_id
1 'polypeptide(L)'
;ELKTLGTKDGYQHLWLEAWGQNKSRNTSSFTFVNKDRFYTISIATTAQTEMKMLRLGANDPDFNLRNETAFLIREKARKNHTFATSIETHGEYDVVMETSSNLTSSCEEVKVVMDTASYTVVKATYKGGHSVMLCLSNTDADKEKGHRLTVEGTMYAWNGRCGVFMK
;
A
#
# COMPACT_ATOMS: atom_id res chain seq x y z
N GLU A 1 15.69 -3.29 2.98
CA GLU A 1 16.00 -4.71 3.12
C GLU A 1 15.37 -5.27 4.39
N LEU A 2 14.67 -6.39 4.29
CA LEU A 2 14.08 -7.08 5.44
C LEU A 2 15.08 -8.03 6.06
N LYS A 3 15.14 -8.03 7.39
CA LYS A 3 15.92 -9.01 8.14
C LYS A 3 15.10 -10.27 8.35
N THR A 4 15.65 -11.40 7.97
CA THR A 4 15.06 -12.71 8.23
C THR A 4 15.26 -13.09 9.69
N LEU A 5 14.20 -13.49 10.39
CA LEU A 5 14.22 -13.87 11.80
C LEU A 5 14.13 -15.38 12.03
N GLY A 6 13.87 -16.14 10.96
CA GLY A 6 13.66 -17.58 11.03
C GLY A 6 12.29 -17.94 11.62
N THR A 7 12.13 -19.18 12.05
CA THR A 7 10.84 -19.74 12.51
C THR A 7 10.62 -19.62 14.02
N LYS A 8 11.55 -19.03 14.76
CA LYS A 8 11.47 -18.95 16.23
C LYS A 8 10.55 -17.87 16.75
N ASP A 9 10.36 -16.81 15.96
CA ASP A 9 9.61 -15.63 16.35
C ASP A 9 8.17 -15.75 15.83
N GLY A 10 7.35 -16.47 16.56
CA GLY A 10 5.97 -16.69 16.18
C GLY A 10 5.04 -16.95 17.35
N TYR A 11 3.79 -16.94 17.05
CA TYR A 11 2.70 -17.28 17.92
C TYR A 11 1.75 -18.22 17.17
N GLN A 12 0.88 -18.94 17.84
CA GLN A 12 0.06 -20.05 17.31
C GLN A 12 -0.49 -19.88 15.87
N HIS A 13 -0.78 -18.65 15.47
CA HIS A 13 -1.40 -18.36 14.17
C HIS A 13 -0.63 -17.34 13.34
N LEU A 14 0.50 -16.83 13.86
CA LEU A 14 1.25 -15.75 13.25
C LEU A 14 2.74 -15.91 13.54
N TRP A 15 3.54 -16.04 12.50
CA TRP A 15 5.00 -16.10 12.58
C TRP A 15 5.60 -14.87 11.89
N LEU A 16 6.52 -14.23 12.57
CA LEU A 16 7.30 -13.13 12.02
C LEU A 16 8.49 -13.71 11.27
N GLU A 17 8.45 -13.64 9.95
CA GLU A 17 9.51 -14.21 9.11
C GLU A 17 10.61 -13.19 8.80
N ALA A 18 10.23 -11.95 8.61
CA ALA A 18 11.18 -10.89 8.32
C ALA A 18 10.66 -9.53 8.79
N TRP A 19 11.56 -8.62 9.09
CA TRP A 19 11.20 -7.24 9.40
C TRP A 19 12.24 -6.26 8.87
N GLY A 20 11.82 -5.04 8.66
CA GLY A 20 12.69 -3.94 8.27
C GLY A 20 12.06 -2.60 8.57
N GLN A 21 12.88 -1.57 8.51
CA GLN A 21 12.47 -0.18 8.63
C GLN A 21 12.82 0.55 7.35
N ASN A 22 11.89 1.37 6.88
CA ASN A 22 12.17 2.24 5.73
C ASN A 22 13.13 3.35 6.17
N LYS A 23 14.22 3.54 5.42
CA LYS A 23 15.22 4.56 5.77
C LYS A 23 15.28 5.73 4.78
N SER A 24 14.74 5.58 3.57
CA SER A 24 15.04 6.55 2.50
C SER A 24 13.99 6.68 1.40
N ARG A 25 12.90 5.97 1.43
CA ARG A 25 11.88 6.01 0.37
C ARG A 25 10.53 6.41 0.92
N ASN A 26 9.80 7.21 0.14
CA ASN A 26 8.43 7.61 0.46
C ASN A 26 7.41 6.53 0.12
N THR A 27 7.82 5.49 -0.61
CA THR A 27 6.96 4.39 -1.03
C THR A 27 7.70 3.07 -0.90
N SER A 28 7.01 2.08 -0.36
CA SER A 28 7.47 0.69 -0.34
C SER A 28 6.46 -0.18 -1.05
N SER A 29 6.94 -1.20 -1.77
CA SER A 29 6.07 -2.04 -2.57
C SER A 29 6.33 -3.51 -2.30
N PHE A 30 5.25 -4.30 -2.34
CA PHE A 30 5.26 -5.75 -2.28
C PHE A 30 4.61 -6.28 -3.54
N THR A 31 5.30 -7.18 -4.25
CA THR A 31 4.76 -7.83 -5.43
C THR A 31 4.58 -9.31 -5.13
N PHE A 32 3.44 -9.85 -5.49
CA PHE A 32 3.12 -11.26 -5.40
C PHE A 32 2.35 -11.72 -6.63
N VAL A 33 2.37 -13.01 -6.88
CA VAL A 33 1.60 -13.64 -7.94
C VAL A 33 0.39 -14.35 -7.34
N ASN A 34 -0.77 -14.19 -7.96
CA ASN A 34 -1.96 -14.96 -7.66
C ASN A 34 -2.55 -15.50 -8.96
N LYS A 35 -2.57 -16.83 -9.08
CA LYS A 35 -2.85 -17.55 -10.32
C LYS A 35 -1.83 -17.16 -11.41
N ASP A 36 -2.28 -16.44 -12.42
CA ASP A 36 -1.53 -16.01 -13.60
C ASP A 36 -1.18 -14.51 -13.62
N ARG A 37 -1.54 -13.76 -12.56
CA ARG A 37 -1.36 -12.31 -12.50
C ARG A 37 -0.44 -11.86 -11.38
N PHE A 38 0.34 -10.85 -11.66
CA PHE A 38 1.09 -10.13 -10.64
C PHE A 38 0.26 -9.01 -10.03
N TYR A 39 0.40 -8.86 -8.73
CA TYR A 39 -0.21 -7.79 -7.94
C TYR A 39 0.90 -7.06 -7.21
N THR A 40 0.93 -5.76 -7.33
CA THR A 40 1.82 -4.92 -6.53
C THR A 40 1.01 -4.03 -5.62
N ILE A 41 1.32 -4.09 -4.34
CA ILE A 41 0.81 -3.19 -3.30
C ILE A 41 1.89 -2.17 -3.03
N SER A 42 1.66 -0.92 -3.40
CA SER A 42 2.55 0.22 -3.15
C SER A 42 1.97 1.08 -2.03
N ILE A 43 2.76 1.33 -0.99
CA ILE A 43 2.32 1.94 0.26
C ILE A 43 3.14 3.20 0.51
N ALA A 44 2.46 4.30 0.86
CA ALA A 44 3.11 5.50 1.36
C ALA A 44 3.80 5.20 2.69
N THR A 45 5.09 5.50 2.78
CA THR A 45 5.91 5.20 3.95
C THR A 45 6.71 6.42 4.39
N THR A 46 7.10 6.42 5.67
CA THR A 46 7.99 7.42 6.26
C THR A 46 9.26 6.76 6.80
N ALA A 47 10.21 7.53 7.27
CA ALA A 47 11.41 7.01 7.94
C ALA A 47 11.08 6.24 9.25
N GLN A 48 9.87 6.39 9.78
CA GLN A 48 9.40 5.71 11.00
C GLN A 48 8.60 4.44 10.69
N THR A 49 8.35 4.16 9.42
CA THR A 49 7.57 2.99 9.01
C THR A 49 8.37 1.71 9.20
N GLU A 50 7.84 0.79 9.99
CA GLU A 50 8.27 -0.60 10.05
C GLU A 50 7.43 -1.46 9.13
N MET A 51 8.09 -2.39 8.46
CA MET A 51 7.45 -3.41 7.64
C MET A 51 7.82 -4.77 8.17
N LYS A 52 6.82 -5.64 8.28
CA LYS A 52 7.00 -7.01 8.73
C LYS A 52 6.35 -7.96 7.74
N MET A 53 7.07 -9.00 7.39
CA MET A 53 6.55 -10.13 6.64
C MET A 53 6.16 -11.21 7.64
N LEU A 54 4.94 -11.63 7.57
CA LEU A 54 4.33 -12.58 8.47
C LEU A 54 3.83 -13.77 7.68
N ARG A 55 3.76 -14.90 8.35
CA ARG A 55 3.05 -16.07 7.88
C ARG A 55 1.85 -16.32 8.80
N LEU A 56 0.69 -16.41 8.20
CA LEU A 56 -0.56 -16.76 8.87
C LEU A 56 -0.87 -18.22 8.62
N GLY A 57 -1.25 -18.93 9.67
CA GLY A 57 -1.57 -20.33 9.55
C GLY A 57 -2.45 -20.84 10.68
N ALA A 58 -2.84 -22.09 10.59
CA ALA A 58 -3.52 -22.77 11.67
C ALA A 58 -2.55 -23.13 12.81
N ASN A 59 -3.10 -23.56 13.92
CA ASN A 59 -2.43 -23.78 15.20
C ASN A 59 -1.32 -24.84 15.17
N ASP A 60 -1.38 -25.78 14.24
CA ASP A 60 -0.42 -26.86 14.13
C ASP A 60 0.48 -26.66 12.92
N PRO A 61 1.76 -26.33 13.12
CA PRO A 61 2.69 -26.12 12.01
C PRO A 61 2.93 -27.41 11.20
N ASP A 62 2.78 -28.59 11.79
CA ASP A 62 3.02 -29.86 11.11
C ASP A 62 1.84 -30.27 10.22
N PHE A 63 0.61 -29.88 10.59
CA PHE A 63 -0.61 -30.14 9.84
C PHE A 63 -1.21 -28.89 9.18
N ASN A 64 -0.53 -27.77 9.25
CA ASN A 64 -1.02 -26.53 8.65
C ASN A 64 -0.82 -26.52 7.15
N LEU A 65 -1.86 -26.86 6.42
CA LEU A 65 -1.93 -26.76 4.96
C LEU A 65 -2.12 -25.32 4.47
N ARG A 66 -2.46 -24.38 5.37
CA ARG A 66 -2.63 -22.97 5.06
C ARG A 66 -1.42 -22.19 5.55
N ASN A 67 -0.70 -21.65 4.61
CA ASN A 67 0.50 -20.88 4.85
C ASN A 67 0.41 -19.60 4.02
N GLU A 68 -0.31 -18.63 4.55
CA GLU A 68 -0.58 -17.38 3.84
C GLU A 68 0.39 -16.30 4.29
N THR A 69 1.04 -15.68 3.33
CA THR A 69 1.91 -14.52 3.58
C THR A 69 1.05 -13.29 3.85
N ALA A 70 1.39 -12.56 4.90
CA ALA A 70 0.80 -11.26 5.22
C ALA A 70 1.89 -10.22 5.44
N PHE A 71 1.56 -8.97 5.15
CA PHE A 71 2.42 -7.82 5.43
C PHE A 71 1.78 -6.94 6.49
N LEU A 72 2.53 -6.66 7.53
CA LEU A 72 2.14 -5.73 8.58
C LEU A 72 2.97 -4.46 8.44
N ILE A 73 2.26 -3.35 8.27
CA ILE A 73 2.86 -2.03 8.21
C ILE A 73 2.55 -1.31 9.50
N ARG A 74 3.59 -0.81 10.18
CA ARG A 74 3.46 -0.11 11.43
C ARG A 74 4.17 1.24 11.36
N GLU A 75 3.46 2.30 11.69
CA GLU A 75 4.06 3.62 11.88
C GLU A 75 4.36 3.84 13.36
N LYS A 76 5.62 4.16 13.66
CA LYS A 76 6.07 4.42 15.03
C LYS A 76 5.89 5.88 15.44
N ALA A 77 5.77 6.09 16.75
CA ALA A 77 5.81 7.41 17.39
C ALA A 77 4.79 8.42 16.85
N ARG A 78 3.66 7.94 16.30
CA ARG A 78 2.56 8.78 15.81
C ARG A 78 1.26 8.46 16.53
N LYS A 79 0.55 9.52 16.91
CA LYS A 79 -0.76 9.42 17.52
C LYS A 79 -1.85 9.16 16.44
N ASN A 80 -1.68 9.81 15.31
CA ASN A 80 -2.54 9.64 14.12
C ASN A 80 -1.66 9.46 12.89
N HIS A 81 -2.08 8.61 11.96
CA HIS A 81 -1.39 8.38 10.71
C HIS A 81 -2.38 7.92 9.63
N THR A 82 -2.22 8.45 8.43
CA THR A 82 -2.98 8.02 7.26
C THR A 82 -2.17 6.98 6.48
N PHE A 83 -2.69 5.77 6.40
CA PHE A 83 -2.17 4.73 5.52
C PHE A 83 -2.77 4.88 4.13
N ALA A 84 -1.92 5.14 3.15
CA ALA A 84 -2.31 5.25 1.76
C ALA A 84 -1.65 4.16 0.94
N THR A 85 -2.44 3.49 0.12
CA THR A 85 -2.02 2.32 -0.64
C THR A 85 -2.60 2.35 -2.05
N SER A 86 -1.78 2.01 -3.05
CA SER A 86 -2.20 1.67 -4.40
C SER A 86 -2.04 0.17 -4.61
N ILE A 87 -3.04 -0.47 -5.18
CA ILE A 87 -3.00 -1.88 -5.59
C ILE A 87 -3.12 -1.92 -7.10
N GLU A 88 -2.10 -2.46 -7.75
CA GLU A 88 -2.03 -2.61 -9.20
C GLU A 88 -1.98 -4.09 -9.57
N THR A 89 -2.84 -4.49 -10.49
CA THR A 89 -2.75 -5.78 -11.18
C THR A 89 -1.98 -5.56 -12.48
N HIS A 90 -0.90 -6.30 -12.67
CA HIS A 90 -0.06 -6.16 -13.87
C HIS A 90 0.57 -7.48 -14.24
N GLY A 91 1.06 -7.53 -15.48
CA GLY A 91 1.81 -8.67 -15.98
C GLY A 91 1.05 -10.00 -16.00
N GLU A 92 1.76 -11.02 -16.37
CA GLU A 92 1.21 -12.36 -16.52
C GLU A 92 2.30 -13.41 -16.29
N TYR A 93 1.94 -14.51 -15.67
CA TYR A 93 2.77 -15.69 -15.52
C TYR A 93 2.13 -16.85 -16.26
N ASP A 94 2.84 -17.36 -17.28
CA ASP A 94 2.43 -18.55 -18.02
C ASP A 94 3.05 -19.78 -17.34
N VAL A 95 2.20 -20.60 -16.73
CA VAL A 95 2.60 -21.80 -15.99
C VAL A 95 3.15 -22.88 -16.92
N VAL A 96 2.67 -22.93 -18.18
CA VAL A 96 3.05 -23.97 -19.15
C VAL A 96 4.42 -23.67 -19.74
N MET A 97 4.65 -22.42 -20.09
CA MET A 97 5.91 -21.97 -20.69
C MET A 97 6.94 -21.54 -19.64
N GLU A 98 6.55 -21.47 -18.35
CA GLU A 98 7.35 -20.96 -17.24
C GLU A 98 7.93 -19.56 -17.52
N THR A 99 7.16 -18.72 -18.23
CA THR A 99 7.58 -17.38 -18.60
C THR A 99 6.75 -16.31 -17.91
N SER A 100 7.34 -15.15 -17.73
CA SER A 100 6.68 -14.01 -17.11
C SER A 100 6.82 -12.78 -17.98
N SER A 101 5.77 -11.97 -18.04
CA SER A 101 5.75 -10.68 -18.74
C SER A 101 5.33 -9.55 -17.79
N ASN A 102 5.82 -8.33 -18.05
CA ASN A 102 5.46 -7.11 -17.30
C ASN A 102 5.54 -7.26 -15.77
N LEU A 103 6.65 -7.80 -15.30
CA LEU A 103 6.91 -8.08 -13.88
C LEU A 103 6.92 -6.85 -12.97
N THR A 104 7.10 -5.68 -13.53
CA THR A 104 7.32 -4.44 -12.77
C THR A 104 6.05 -3.59 -12.79
N SER A 105 5.58 -3.21 -11.61
CA SER A 105 4.50 -2.24 -11.42
C SER A 105 4.79 -0.93 -12.15
N SER A 106 3.75 -0.28 -12.62
CA SER A 106 3.82 1.08 -13.16
C SER A 106 3.77 2.14 -12.05
N CYS A 107 3.33 1.80 -10.85
CA CYS A 107 3.28 2.71 -9.72
C CYS A 107 4.70 3.04 -9.21
N GLU A 108 5.07 4.30 -9.33
CA GLU A 108 6.38 4.81 -8.90
C GLU A 108 6.37 5.39 -7.49
N GLU A 109 5.29 6.08 -7.13
CA GLU A 109 5.16 6.70 -5.81
C GLU A 109 3.70 6.71 -5.35
N VAL A 110 3.50 6.45 -4.06
CA VAL A 110 2.28 6.76 -3.33
C VAL A 110 2.64 7.69 -2.18
N LYS A 111 1.95 8.81 -2.08
CA LYS A 111 2.28 9.87 -1.13
C LYS A 111 1.01 10.46 -0.51
N VAL A 112 1.01 10.67 0.79
CA VAL A 112 0.04 11.53 1.46
C VAL A 112 0.56 12.96 1.34
N VAL A 113 -0.08 13.76 0.47
CA VAL A 113 0.35 15.14 0.17
C VAL A 113 -0.28 16.17 1.11
N MET A 114 -1.39 15.81 1.74
CA MET A 114 -2.06 16.61 2.76
C MET A 114 -2.78 15.69 3.74
N ASP A 115 -2.66 15.98 5.02
CA ASP A 115 -3.41 15.31 6.09
C ASP A 115 -3.72 16.31 7.20
N THR A 116 -4.94 16.81 7.19
CA THR A 116 -5.44 17.84 8.10
C THR A 116 -6.73 17.35 8.77
N ALA A 117 -7.22 18.09 9.74
CA ALA A 117 -8.52 17.78 10.35
C ALA A 117 -9.68 17.77 9.33
N SER A 118 -9.60 18.59 8.29
CA SER A 118 -10.67 18.76 7.30
C SER A 118 -10.49 17.92 6.04
N TYR A 119 -9.25 17.72 5.59
CA TYR A 119 -8.97 17.06 4.32
C TYR A 119 -7.78 16.14 4.40
N THR A 120 -7.89 15.00 3.74
CA THR A 120 -6.78 14.11 3.42
C THR A 120 -6.64 14.01 1.92
N VAL A 121 -5.42 14.16 1.41
CA VAL A 121 -5.12 14.05 -0.02
C VAL A 121 -4.00 13.07 -0.25
N VAL A 122 -4.25 12.10 -1.11
CA VAL A 122 -3.30 11.07 -1.53
C VAL A 122 -3.02 11.23 -3.01
N LYS A 123 -1.75 11.14 -3.38
CA LYS A 123 -1.28 11.12 -4.77
C LYS A 123 -0.59 9.81 -5.06
N ALA A 124 -0.97 9.16 -6.14
CA ALA A 124 -0.23 8.05 -6.73
C ALA A 124 0.32 8.51 -8.08
N THR A 125 1.61 8.25 -8.32
CA THR A 125 2.31 8.59 -9.58
C THR A 125 2.73 7.30 -10.26
N TYR A 126 2.54 7.24 -11.56
CA TYR A 126 2.80 6.09 -12.39
C TYR A 126 3.79 6.44 -13.50
N LYS A 127 4.44 5.44 -14.07
CA LYS A 127 5.32 5.57 -15.22
C LYS A 127 4.64 6.34 -16.35
N GLY A 128 5.43 7.13 -17.08
CA GLY A 128 4.89 7.99 -18.14
C GLY A 128 4.31 9.32 -17.65
N GLY A 129 4.46 9.64 -16.35
CA GLY A 129 4.03 10.93 -15.79
C GLY A 129 2.55 10.99 -15.41
N HIS A 130 1.83 9.87 -15.54
CA HIS A 130 0.43 9.81 -15.12
C HIS A 130 0.31 9.87 -13.61
N SER A 131 -0.73 10.51 -13.11
CA SER A 131 -1.00 10.54 -11.67
C SER A 131 -2.48 10.49 -11.35
N VAL A 132 -2.77 9.94 -10.19
CA VAL A 132 -4.12 9.91 -9.60
C VAL A 132 -4.07 10.69 -8.28
N MET A 133 -4.97 11.66 -8.14
CA MET A 133 -5.16 12.42 -6.92
C MET A 133 -6.49 12.03 -6.29
N LEU A 134 -6.46 11.54 -5.06
CA LEU A 134 -7.63 11.26 -4.24
C LEU A 134 -7.76 12.34 -3.16
N CYS A 135 -8.85 13.10 -3.20
CA CYS A 135 -9.18 14.12 -2.21
C CYS A 135 -10.34 13.64 -1.34
N LEU A 136 -10.15 13.65 -0.03
CA LEU A 136 -11.15 13.21 0.95
C LEU A 136 -11.54 14.36 1.86
N SER A 137 -12.84 14.52 2.12
CA SER A 137 -13.35 15.34 3.23
C SER A 137 -13.43 14.48 4.49
N ASN A 138 -12.76 14.90 5.55
CA ASN A 138 -12.70 14.18 6.82
C ASN A 138 -13.87 14.49 7.75
N THR A 139 -14.51 15.64 7.54
CA THR A 139 -15.54 16.18 8.45
C THR A 139 -16.96 16.11 7.89
N ASP A 140 -17.10 15.88 6.59
CA ASP A 140 -18.37 15.98 5.93
C ASP A 140 -18.66 14.75 5.07
N ALA A 141 -19.80 14.12 5.34
CA ALA A 141 -20.30 12.95 4.61
C ALA A 141 -21.48 13.31 3.67
N ASP A 142 -21.90 14.57 3.62
CA ASP A 142 -22.99 15.02 2.75
C ASP A 142 -22.56 14.91 1.28
N LYS A 143 -23.30 14.14 0.51
CA LYS A 143 -23.02 13.86 -0.91
C LYS A 143 -23.16 15.09 -1.81
N GLU A 144 -23.97 16.04 -1.41
CA GLU A 144 -24.26 17.24 -2.20
C GLU A 144 -23.33 18.40 -1.87
N LYS A 145 -22.57 18.29 -0.79
CA LYS A 145 -21.69 19.36 -0.38
C LYS A 145 -20.50 19.50 -1.33
N GLY A 146 -20.33 20.71 -1.85
CA GLY A 146 -19.20 21.08 -2.70
C GLY A 146 -17.94 21.38 -1.88
N HIS A 147 -16.82 20.86 -2.34
CA HIS A 147 -15.49 21.10 -1.80
C HIS A 147 -14.57 21.72 -2.86
N ARG A 148 -13.67 22.58 -2.41
CA ARG A 148 -12.60 23.15 -3.25
C ARG A 148 -11.32 23.15 -2.45
N LEU A 149 -10.24 22.68 -3.06
CA LEU A 149 -8.94 22.57 -2.42
C LEU A 149 -7.83 22.84 -3.42
N THR A 150 -6.86 23.67 -3.05
CA THR A 150 -5.65 23.85 -3.85
C THR A 150 -4.53 23.00 -3.28
N VAL A 151 -3.99 22.11 -4.10
CA VAL A 151 -2.90 21.17 -3.74
C VAL A 151 -1.84 21.25 -4.82
N GLU A 152 -0.58 21.47 -4.43
CA GLU A 152 0.56 21.58 -5.35
C GLU A 152 0.28 22.60 -6.49
N GLY A 153 -0.39 23.72 -6.17
CA GLY A 153 -0.72 24.78 -7.14
C GLY A 153 -1.89 24.48 -8.08
N THR A 154 -2.52 23.31 -7.97
CA THR A 154 -3.70 22.94 -8.77
C THR A 154 -4.96 22.96 -7.89
N MET A 155 -6.02 23.57 -8.42
CA MET A 155 -7.33 23.58 -7.76
C MET A 155 -8.14 22.34 -8.14
N TYR A 156 -8.62 21.64 -7.14
CA TYR A 156 -9.51 20.49 -7.24
C TYR A 156 -10.88 20.86 -6.68
N ALA A 157 -11.94 20.48 -7.38
CA ALA A 157 -13.32 20.69 -6.91
C ALA A 157 -14.12 19.43 -7.09
N TRP A 158 -14.89 19.06 -6.07
CA TRP A 158 -15.74 17.87 -6.07
C TRP A 158 -16.94 18.04 -5.16
N ASN A 159 -17.91 17.15 -5.30
CA ASN A 159 -19.05 17.07 -4.39
C ASN A 159 -18.95 15.77 -3.57
N GLY A 160 -19.45 15.84 -2.34
CA GLY A 160 -19.47 14.68 -1.45
C GLY A 160 -18.13 14.37 -0.79
N ARG A 161 -18.01 13.19 -0.24
CA ARG A 161 -16.91 12.82 0.65
C ARG A 161 -15.56 12.68 -0.06
N CYS A 162 -15.55 12.27 -1.32
CA CYS A 162 -14.31 12.06 -2.05
C CYS A 162 -14.39 12.52 -3.50
N GLY A 163 -13.26 13.00 -4.01
CA GLY A 163 -13.01 13.30 -5.42
C GLY A 163 -11.77 12.57 -5.91
N VAL A 164 -11.84 11.99 -7.12
CA VAL A 164 -10.72 11.33 -7.79
C VAL A 164 -10.41 12.08 -9.07
N PHE A 165 -9.15 12.43 -9.27
CA PHE A 165 -8.68 13.20 -10.41
C PHE A 165 -7.49 12.50 -11.05
N MET A 166 -7.53 12.35 -12.37
CA MET A 166 -6.47 11.75 -13.17
C MET A 166 -5.78 12.83 -14.03
N LYS A 167 -4.47 12.74 -14.13
CA LYS A 167 -3.63 13.56 -15.02
C LYS A 167 -2.72 12.69 -15.86
#